data_38c285cf3347005781a01b0485c44a3b
#
_entry.id   38c285cf3347005781a01b0485c44a3b
#
_cell.length_a   1.000
_cell.length_b   1.000
_cell.length_c   1.000
_cell.angle_alpha   90.00
_cell.angle_beta   90.00
_cell.angle_gamma   90.00
#
_symmetry.space_group_name_H-M   'P 1'
#
loop_
_entity.id
_entity.type
_entity.pdbx_description
1 polymer ?
#
loop_
_entity_poly.entity_id
_entity_poly.type
_entity_poly.pdbx_seq_one_letter_code
_entity_poly.pdbx_strand_id
1 'polypeptide(L)'
;MAASSMANVFTDVQNHFLEEHPCITGVTYSYGSSATLAAQIVNGSPADVFVSASEATMNTVKNAGRTLSVDNFAKNVGEIMVSPNSKYDGRITDITSLTDAVNPGIKVGLCVATAPCGSLANTILKNANSTRGAVADTESPSVEDLVTKIQMGELDAGIVYHSDCQYAEQRGLAKCVAIPDAVNATTGYYVAALTPSPIVQQYVNYINGSDFKNTLQVKFGFLAP
;
A
#
# COMPACT_ATOMS: atom_id res chain seq x y z
N MET A 1 6.55 -12.44 3.64
CA MET A 1 6.14 -11.71 2.42
C MET A 1 5.18 -10.59 2.80
N ALA A 2 5.37 -9.38 2.29
CA ALA A 2 4.55 -8.23 2.68
C ALA A 2 4.24 -7.30 1.50
N ALA A 3 3.04 -6.70 1.53
CA ALA A 3 2.66 -5.63 0.60
C ALA A 3 3.73 -4.55 0.56
N SER A 4 4.07 -4.05 -0.63
CA SER A 4 5.14 -3.06 -0.84
C SER A 4 4.90 -1.76 -0.07
N SER A 5 3.64 -1.36 0.15
CA SER A 5 3.27 -0.22 1.00
C SER A 5 3.67 -0.36 2.48
N MET A 6 4.06 -1.58 2.94
CA MET A 6 4.57 -1.81 4.29
C MET A 6 6.09 -1.70 4.40
N ALA A 7 6.82 -1.50 3.31
CA ALA A 7 8.28 -1.54 3.31
C ALA A 7 8.90 -0.49 4.25
N ASN A 8 8.43 0.75 4.18
CA ASN A 8 8.90 1.83 5.04
C ASN A 8 8.57 1.57 6.52
N VAL A 9 7.39 1.01 6.81
CA VAL A 9 6.96 0.65 8.17
C VAL A 9 7.89 -0.41 8.74
N PHE A 10 8.04 -1.55 8.06
CA PHE A 10 8.84 -2.66 8.58
C PHE A 10 10.34 -2.34 8.67
N THR A 11 10.87 -1.50 7.79
CA THR A 11 12.24 -1.00 7.91
C THR A 11 12.44 -0.20 9.20
N ASP A 12 11.45 0.58 9.59
CA ASP A 12 11.49 1.42 10.79
C ASP A 12 11.34 0.61 12.10
N VAL A 13 10.44 -0.37 12.12
CA VAL A 13 10.04 -1.05 13.36
C VAL A 13 10.77 -2.37 13.62
N GLN A 14 11.49 -2.95 12.64
CA GLN A 14 12.10 -4.27 12.81
C GLN A 14 13.13 -4.33 13.95
N ASN A 15 13.91 -3.27 14.15
CA ASN A 15 14.89 -3.24 15.21
C ASN A 15 14.23 -3.30 16.58
N HIS A 16 13.14 -2.56 16.77
CA HIS A 16 12.35 -2.60 18.00
C HIS A 16 11.83 -4.01 18.29
N PHE A 17 11.28 -4.68 17.26
CA PHE A 17 10.84 -6.07 17.40
C PHE A 17 11.98 -7.01 17.83
N LEU A 18 13.17 -6.88 17.22
CA LEU A 18 14.33 -7.72 17.55
C LEU A 18 14.88 -7.44 18.94
N GLU A 19 14.85 -6.19 19.42
CA GLU A 19 15.25 -5.81 20.77
C GLU A 19 14.33 -6.44 21.83
N GLU A 20 13.03 -6.49 21.57
CA GLU A 20 12.04 -7.15 22.46
C GLU A 20 12.12 -8.68 22.41
N HIS A 21 12.72 -9.24 21.34
CA HIS A 21 12.79 -10.69 21.11
C HIS A 21 14.21 -11.16 20.81
N PRO A 22 15.13 -11.11 21.80
CA PRO A 22 16.56 -11.35 21.58
C PRO A 22 16.93 -12.76 21.11
N CYS A 23 15.99 -13.71 21.19
CA CYS A 23 16.15 -15.06 20.63
C CYS A 23 15.90 -15.12 19.11
N ILE A 24 15.38 -14.04 18.52
CA ILE A 24 15.15 -13.93 17.07
C ILE A 24 16.31 -13.16 16.46
N THR A 25 17.05 -13.80 15.56
CA THR A 25 18.27 -13.23 14.96
C THR A 25 18.01 -12.31 13.78
N GLY A 26 16.79 -12.32 13.22
CA GLY A 26 16.42 -11.43 12.12
C GLY A 26 15.07 -11.78 11.50
N VAL A 27 14.56 -10.83 10.73
CA VAL A 27 13.37 -10.97 9.89
C VAL A 27 13.76 -10.64 8.46
N THR A 28 13.48 -11.56 7.53
CA THR A 28 13.73 -11.33 6.10
C THR A 28 12.44 -10.96 5.41
N TYR A 29 12.43 -9.86 4.68
CA TYR A 29 11.26 -9.38 3.95
C TYR A 29 11.39 -9.62 2.45
N SER A 30 10.27 -10.02 1.85
CA SER A 30 10.07 -10.01 0.40
C SER A 30 8.86 -9.11 0.13
N TYR A 31 9.10 -7.97 -0.52
CA TYR A 31 8.07 -6.98 -0.82
C TYR A 31 7.57 -7.11 -2.25
N GLY A 32 6.31 -6.78 -2.47
CA GLY A 32 5.70 -6.76 -3.79
C GLY A 32 4.21 -6.43 -3.74
N SER A 33 3.55 -6.49 -4.89
CA SER A 33 2.09 -6.44 -4.91
C SER A 33 1.53 -7.63 -4.11
N SER A 34 0.57 -7.36 -3.23
CA SER A 34 -0.07 -8.44 -2.44
C SER A 34 -0.64 -9.54 -3.34
N ALA A 35 -1.18 -9.19 -4.52
CA ALA A 35 -1.71 -10.18 -5.47
C ALA A 35 -0.61 -11.10 -6.02
N THR A 36 0.56 -10.56 -6.37
CA THR A 36 1.72 -11.35 -6.83
C THR A 36 2.23 -12.26 -5.72
N LEU A 37 2.37 -11.73 -4.49
CA LEU A 37 2.83 -12.50 -3.34
C LEU A 37 1.85 -13.62 -2.96
N ALA A 38 0.53 -13.33 -3.00
CA ALA A 38 -0.50 -14.33 -2.76
C ALA A 38 -0.41 -15.48 -3.78
N ALA A 39 -0.23 -15.18 -5.07
CA ALA A 39 -0.03 -16.21 -6.10
C ALA A 39 1.22 -17.04 -5.83
N GLN A 40 2.34 -16.44 -5.43
CA GLN A 40 3.57 -17.15 -5.06
C GLN A 40 3.33 -18.09 -3.88
N ILE A 41 2.65 -17.65 -2.81
CA ILE A 41 2.34 -18.46 -1.62
C ILE A 41 1.44 -19.64 -2.01
N VAL A 42 0.40 -19.40 -2.80
CA VAL A 42 -0.52 -20.46 -3.27
C VAL A 42 0.24 -21.50 -4.11
N ASN A 43 1.19 -21.05 -4.92
CA ASN A 43 2.06 -21.91 -5.74
C ASN A 43 3.23 -22.56 -4.96
N GLY A 44 3.27 -22.39 -3.63
CA GLY A 44 4.21 -23.10 -2.76
C GLY A 44 5.52 -22.35 -2.45
N SER A 45 5.64 -21.07 -2.78
CA SER A 45 6.80 -20.28 -2.34
C SER A 45 6.83 -20.19 -0.81
N PRO A 46 8.00 -20.41 -0.18
CA PRO A 46 8.12 -20.40 1.28
C PRO A 46 7.88 -19.01 1.84
N ALA A 47 7.03 -18.93 2.86
CA ALA A 47 6.82 -17.75 3.67
C ALA A 47 6.25 -18.16 5.03
N ASP A 48 6.68 -17.47 6.09
CA ASP A 48 6.19 -17.71 7.46
C ASP A 48 5.01 -16.80 7.80
N VAL A 49 5.05 -15.56 7.30
CA VAL A 49 4.02 -14.53 7.50
C VAL A 49 3.66 -13.89 6.17
N PHE A 50 2.39 -13.63 5.97
CA PHE A 50 1.89 -12.84 4.85
C PHE A 50 1.17 -11.59 5.34
N VAL A 51 1.56 -10.44 4.80
CA VAL A 51 0.90 -9.15 5.05
C VAL A 51 0.33 -8.62 3.74
N SER A 52 -0.99 -8.48 3.70
CA SER A 52 -1.75 -8.06 2.51
C SER A 52 -2.38 -6.70 2.69
N ALA A 53 -2.36 -5.87 1.64
CA ALA A 53 -3.04 -4.59 1.56
C ALA A 53 -4.50 -4.70 1.04
N SER A 54 -5.08 -5.90 1.01
CA SER A 54 -6.51 -6.09 0.72
C SER A 54 -7.04 -7.41 1.28
N GLU A 55 -8.31 -7.39 1.66
CA GLU A 55 -9.05 -8.57 2.10
C GLU A 55 -9.16 -9.64 1.00
N ALA A 56 -9.51 -9.21 -0.22
CA ALA A 56 -9.65 -10.12 -1.37
C ALA A 56 -8.38 -10.93 -1.63
N THR A 57 -7.22 -10.27 -1.56
CA THR A 57 -5.92 -10.93 -1.75
C THR A 57 -5.58 -11.86 -0.58
N MET A 58 -5.87 -11.46 0.66
CA MET A 58 -5.71 -12.32 1.83
C MET A 58 -6.61 -13.56 1.73
N ASN A 59 -7.85 -13.38 1.27
CA ASN A 59 -8.80 -14.47 1.08
C ASN A 59 -8.33 -15.46 -0.01
N THR A 60 -7.57 -15.04 -1.01
CA THR A 60 -6.95 -15.96 -1.98
C THR A 60 -6.04 -16.97 -1.28
N VAL A 61 -5.18 -16.52 -0.37
CA VAL A 61 -4.27 -17.38 0.40
C VAL A 61 -5.04 -18.24 1.42
N LYS A 62 -6.03 -17.64 2.10
CA LYS A 62 -6.90 -18.33 3.05
C LYS A 62 -7.71 -19.44 2.40
N ASN A 63 -8.35 -19.18 1.26
CA ASN A 63 -9.17 -20.17 0.55
C ASN A 63 -8.33 -21.30 -0.05
N ALA A 64 -7.05 -21.07 -0.31
CA ALA A 64 -6.08 -22.11 -0.68
C ALA A 64 -5.60 -22.95 0.51
N GLY A 65 -6.11 -22.70 1.73
CA GLY A 65 -5.73 -23.44 2.93
C GLY A 65 -4.30 -23.16 3.40
N ARG A 66 -3.73 -21.99 3.08
CA ARG A 66 -2.35 -21.64 3.38
C ARG A 66 -2.19 -20.76 4.62
N THR A 67 -3.26 -20.41 5.34
CA THR A 67 -3.22 -19.60 6.55
C THR A 67 -3.62 -20.39 7.79
N LEU A 68 -2.97 -20.09 8.91
CA LEU A 68 -3.30 -20.61 10.24
C LEU A 68 -4.13 -19.59 11.05
N SER A 69 -3.85 -18.30 10.87
CA SER A 69 -4.62 -17.19 11.42
C SER A 69 -4.70 -16.07 10.39
N VAL A 70 -5.70 -15.21 10.52
CA VAL A 70 -5.84 -13.98 9.71
C VAL A 70 -6.44 -12.90 10.59
N ASP A 71 -5.76 -11.76 10.71
CA ASP A 71 -6.19 -10.61 11.48
C ASP A 71 -6.14 -9.33 10.64
N ASN A 72 -7.15 -8.46 10.78
CA ASN A 72 -7.12 -7.09 10.26
C ASN A 72 -6.43 -6.21 11.30
N PHE A 73 -5.33 -5.53 10.93
CA PHE A 73 -4.56 -4.73 11.86
C PHE A 73 -4.56 -3.23 11.55
N ALA A 74 -4.93 -2.84 10.32
CA ALA A 74 -5.00 -1.44 9.90
C ALA A 74 -5.93 -1.26 8.70
N LYS A 75 -6.24 0.00 8.40
CA LYS A 75 -6.89 0.44 7.15
C LYS A 75 -6.08 1.55 6.49
N ASN A 76 -6.37 1.79 5.21
CA ASN A 76 -5.79 2.88 4.44
C ASN A 76 -6.82 3.42 3.45
N VAL A 77 -6.61 4.63 2.97
CA VAL A 77 -7.46 5.28 1.96
C VAL A 77 -6.60 5.73 0.78
N GLY A 78 -7.24 6.09 -0.32
CA GLY A 78 -6.54 6.65 -1.48
C GLY A 78 -6.16 8.11 -1.29
N GLU A 79 -5.07 8.52 -1.91
CA GLU A 79 -4.61 9.91 -2.01
C GLU A 79 -3.95 10.15 -3.36
N ILE A 80 -4.02 11.36 -3.87
CA ILE A 80 -3.28 11.75 -5.07
C ILE A 80 -1.89 12.18 -4.64
N MET A 81 -0.87 11.46 -5.12
CA MET A 81 0.52 11.87 -4.99
C MET A 81 0.92 12.66 -6.22
N VAL A 82 1.57 13.81 -6.02
CA VAL A 82 2.05 14.71 -7.07
C VAL A 82 3.57 14.79 -6.99
N SER A 83 4.24 14.67 -8.13
CA SER A 83 5.69 14.83 -8.21
C SER A 83 6.10 16.24 -7.76
N PRO A 84 7.16 16.38 -6.95
CA PRO A 84 7.65 17.69 -6.51
C PRO A 84 8.17 18.54 -7.68
N ASN A 85 8.45 17.90 -8.82
CA ASN A 85 8.96 18.55 -10.04
C ASN A 85 7.88 18.71 -11.12
N SER A 86 6.62 18.39 -10.84
CA SER A 86 5.55 18.52 -11.82
C SER A 86 5.24 19.98 -12.13
N LYS A 87 5.16 20.31 -13.42
CA LYS A 87 4.66 21.63 -13.88
C LYS A 87 3.17 21.84 -13.59
N TYR A 88 2.47 20.80 -13.16
CA TYR A 88 1.04 20.83 -12.78
C TYR A 88 0.84 20.94 -11.27
N ASP A 89 1.91 21.11 -10.50
CA ASP A 89 1.81 21.40 -9.08
C ASP A 89 0.91 22.62 -8.82
N GLY A 90 -0.01 22.52 -7.86
CA GLY A 90 -1.05 23.52 -7.59
C GLY A 90 -2.22 23.54 -8.59
N ARG A 91 -2.14 22.79 -9.71
CA ARG A 91 -3.25 22.59 -10.65
C ARG A 91 -3.95 21.26 -10.46
N ILE A 92 -3.29 20.32 -9.80
CA ILE A 92 -3.86 19.02 -9.42
C ILE A 92 -4.56 19.21 -8.08
N THR A 93 -5.90 19.20 -8.09
CA THR A 93 -6.74 19.51 -6.93
C THR A 93 -7.75 18.41 -6.61
N ASP A 94 -8.01 17.51 -7.55
CA ASP A 94 -8.98 16.41 -7.45
C ASP A 94 -8.77 15.36 -8.56
N ILE A 95 -9.63 14.33 -8.59
CA ILE A 95 -9.58 13.26 -9.60
C ILE A 95 -9.78 13.80 -11.02
N THR A 96 -10.59 14.83 -11.23
CA THR A 96 -10.86 15.36 -12.57
C THR A 96 -9.64 16.06 -13.15
N SER A 97 -8.83 16.66 -12.30
CA SER A 97 -7.57 17.33 -12.67
C SER A 97 -6.47 16.36 -13.12
N LEU A 98 -6.62 15.06 -12.91
CA LEU A 98 -5.74 14.02 -13.41
C LEU A 98 -6.00 13.67 -14.89
N THR A 99 -6.89 14.36 -15.56
CA THR A 99 -7.24 14.09 -16.95
C THR A 99 -6.55 15.06 -17.91
N ASP A 100 -6.22 14.59 -19.11
CA ASP A 100 -5.66 15.43 -20.20
C ASP A 100 -6.62 16.56 -20.60
N ALA A 101 -7.93 16.36 -20.42
CA ALA A 101 -8.94 17.37 -20.67
C ALA A 101 -8.80 18.62 -19.79
N VAL A 102 -8.33 18.45 -18.53
CA VAL A 102 -8.13 19.55 -17.55
C VAL A 102 -6.68 20.03 -17.56
N ASN A 103 -5.73 19.11 -17.63
CA ASN A 103 -4.30 19.38 -17.63
C ASN A 103 -3.62 18.72 -18.86
N PRO A 104 -3.65 19.36 -20.06
CA PRO A 104 -3.13 18.77 -21.30
C PRO A 104 -1.68 18.34 -21.19
N GLY A 105 -1.39 17.07 -21.50
CA GLY A 105 -0.06 16.46 -21.44
C GLY A 105 0.40 16.09 -20.04
N ILE A 106 -0.52 16.00 -19.06
CA ILE A 106 -0.23 15.44 -17.74
C ILE A 106 0.11 13.94 -17.88
N LYS A 107 1.09 13.46 -17.13
CA LYS A 107 1.46 12.05 -17.07
C LYS A 107 1.02 11.44 -15.76
N VAL A 108 0.03 10.57 -15.82
CA VAL A 108 -0.55 9.93 -14.64
C VAL A 108 -0.31 8.43 -14.67
N GLY A 109 0.13 7.89 -13.52
CA GLY A 109 0.24 6.46 -13.31
C GLY A 109 -0.81 5.92 -12.35
N LEU A 110 -1.21 4.67 -12.56
CA LEU A 110 -1.99 3.87 -11.62
C LEU A 110 -1.32 2.51 -11.43
N CYS A 111 -1.60 1.84 -10.31
CA CYS A 111 -1.24 0.43 -10.21
C CYS A 111 -2.08 -0.40 -11.20
N VAL A 112 -1.53 -1.55 -11.67
CA VAL A 112 -2.31 -2.54 -12.44
C VAL A 112 -3.59 -2.91 -11.69
N ALA A 113 -4.68 -3.13 -12.41
CA ALA A 113 -6.02 -3.33 -11.83
C ALA A 113 -6.10 -4.51 -10.84
N THR A 114 -5.23 -5.51 -11.01
CA THR A 114 -5.17 -6.71 -10.15
C THR A 114 -4.42 -6.49 -8.83
N ALA A 115 -3.62 -5.43 -8.72
CA ALA A 115 -2.96 -5.07 -7.47
C ALA A 115 -3.96 -4.39 -6.50
N PRO A 116 -3.78 -4.51 -5.18
CA PRO A 116 -4.65 -3.84 -4.19
C PRO A 116 -4.77 -2.33 -4.41
N CYS A 117 -3.66 -1.63 -4.69
CA CYS A 117 -3.65 -0.20 -5.00
C CYS A 117 -4.43 0.11 -6.31
N GLY A 118 -4.37 -0.78 -7.31
CA GLY A 118 -5.13 -0.62 -8.54
C GLY A 118 -6.62 -0.86 -8.35
N SER A 119 -7.00 -1.82 -7.50
CA SER A 119 -8.40 -2.06 -7.12
C SER A 119 -8.98 -0.88 -6.35
N LEU A 120 -8.20 -0.30 -5.42
CA LEU A 120 -8.57 0.93 -4.70
C LEU A 120 -8.80 2.09 -5.68
N ALA A 121 -7.84 2.33 -6.58
CA ALA A 121 -7.93 3.37 -7.59
C ALA A 121 -9.16 3.20 -8.49
N ASN A 122 -9.48 1.95 -8.91
CA ASN A 122 -10.69 1.66 -9.70
C ASN A 122 -11.97 2.06 -8.95
N THR A 123 -12.03 1.79 -7.65
CA THR A 123 -13.20 2.15 -6.84
C THR A 123 -13.32 3.68 -6.73
N ILE A 124 -12.23 4.38 -6.49
CA ILE A 124 -12.18 5.84 -6.43
C ILE A 124 -12.61 6.46 -7.77
N LEU A 125 -12.05 5.99 -8.87
CA LEU A 125 -12.40 6.48 -10.21
C LEU A 125 -13.89 6.26 -10.52
N LYS A 126 -14.41 5.09 -10.19
CA LYS A 126 -15.85 4.79 -10.36
C LYS A 126 -16.70 5.73 -9.52
N ASN A 127 -16.35 5.98 -8.26
CA ASN A 127 -17.08 6.90 -7.39
C ASN A 127 -17.04 8.34 -7.92
N ALA A 128 -15.92 8.73 -8.54
CA ALA A 128 -15.74 10.03 -9.19
C ALA A 128 -16.34 10.12 -10.61
N ASN A 129 -17.10 9.11 -11.06
CA ASN A 129 -17.63 8.99 -12.43
C ASN A 129 -16.52 9.10 -13.51
N SER A 130 -15.35 8.56 -13.22
CA SER A 130 -14.19 8.53 -14.13
C SER A 130 -13.79 7.08 -14.47
N THR A 131 -12.82 6.93 -15.36
CA THR A 131 -12.30 5.63 -15.78
C THR A 131 -10.79 5.62 -15.82
N ARG A 132 -10.17 4.43 -15.76
CA ARG A 132 -8.71 4.29 -15.91
C ARG A 132 -8.22 4.87 -17.24
N GLY A 133 -8.93 4.59 -18.34
CA GLY A 133 -8.53 5.08 -19.67
C GLY A 133 -8.65 6.59 -19.85
N ALA A 134 -9.37 7.29 -18.97
CA ALA A 134 -9.43 8.75 -18.98
C ALA A 134 -8.30 9.39 -18.13
N VAL A 135 -7.67 8.62 -17.24
CA VAL A 135 -6.71 9.14 -16.25
C VAL A 135 -5.31 8.57 -16.43
N ALA A 136 -5.17 7.26 -16.69
CA ALA A 136 -3.87 6.60 -16.64
C ALA A 136 -3.17 6.57 -18.00
N ASP A 137 -1.95 7.07 -18.04
CA ASP A 137 -1.02 6.93 -19.17
C ASP A 137 -0.18 5.66 -19.05
N THR A 138 0.07 5.20 -17.81
CA THR A 138 0.88 4.01 -17.54
C THR A 138 0.39 3.25 -16.32
N GLU A 139 0.77 1.99 -16.23
CA GLU A 139 0.47 1.12 -15.10
C GLU A 139 1.74 0.63 -14.41
N SER A 140 1.68 0.54 -13.09
CA SER A 140 2.76 0.05 -12.24
C SER A 140 2.37 -1.26 -11.55
N PRO A 141 3.27 -2.24 -11.44
CA PRO A 141 2.96 -3.54 -10.84
C PRO A 141 2.68 -3.48 -9.33
N SER A 142 3.20 -2.45 -8.65
CA SER A 142 3.03 -2.22 -7.21
C SER A 142 2.96 -0.73 -6.91
N VAL A 143 2.51 -0.38 -5.69
CA VAL A 143 2.49 1.03 -5.26
C VAL A 143 3.91 1.58 -5.08
N GLU A 144 4.88 0.78 -4.67
CA GLU A 144 6.28 1.19 -4.53
C GLU A 144 6.88 1.63 -5.86
N ASP A 145 6.63 0.86 -6.94
CA ASP A 145 7.05 1.23 -8.31
C ASP A 145 6.38 2.53 -8.77
N LEU A 146 5.08 2.68 -8.49
CA LEU A 146 4.34 3.90 -8.81
C LEU A 146 4.88 5.13 -8.06
N VAL A 147 5.07 5.01 -6.76
CA VAL A 147 5.66 6.07 -5.90
C VAL A 147 7.03 6.47 -6.40
N THR A 148 7.89 5.50 -6.72
CA THR A 148 9.23 5.76 -7.24
C THR A 148 9.18 6.58 -8.53
N LYS A 149 8.35 6.22 -9.50
CA LYS A 149 8.20 6.95 -10.77
C LYS A 149 7.72 8.39 -10.57
N ILE A 150 6.79 8.60 -9.62
CA ILE A 150 6.31 9.95 -9.28
C ILE A 150 7.43 10.78 -8.63
N GLN A 151 8.15 10.21 -7.67
CA GLN A 151 9.26 10.90 -6.98
C GLN A 151 10.40 11.26 -7.94
N MET A 152 10.70 10.40 -8.91
CA MET A 152 11.70 10.65 -9.93
C MET A 152 11.26 11.64 -11.02
N GLY A 153 9.98 12.02 -11.05
CA GLY A 153 9.42 12.93 -12.05
C GLY A 153 9.16 12.28 -13.42
N GLU A 154 9.17 10.95 -13.49
CA GLU A 154 8.74 10.22 -14.69
C GLU A 154 7.23 10.36 -14.91
N LEU A 155 6.49 10.52 -13.81
CA LEU A 155 5.06 10.80 -13.77
C LEU A 155 4.81 12.12 -13.02
N ASP A 156 3.77 12.84 -13.43
CA ASP A 156 3.32 14.04 -12.76
C ASP A 156 2.53 13.70 -11.49
N ALA A 157 1.70 12.66 -11.55
CA ALA A 157 0.85 12.25 -10.44
C ALA A 157 0.41 10.78 -10.54
N GLY A 158 -0.21 10.30 -9.46
CA GLY A 158 -0.88 9.00 -9.41
C GLY A 158 -1.74 8.84 -8.16
N ILE A 159 -2.62 7.85 -8.16
CA ILE A 159 -3.40 7.47 -6.98
C ILE A 159 -2.63 6.40 -6.22
N VAL A 160 -2.23 6.73 -4.99
CA VAL A 160 -1.47 5.87 -4.07
C VAL A 160 -2.25 5.71 -2.76
N TYR A 161 -1.68 5.05 -1.75
CA TYR A 161 -2.25 5.09 -0.40
C TYR A 161 -1.86 6.37 0.32
N HIS A 162 -2.73 6.83 1.21
CA HIS A 162 -2.46 7.97 2.10
C HIS A 162 -1.14 7.80 2.85
N SER A 163 -0.85 6.63 3.39
CA SER A 163 0.40 6.35 4.09
C SER A 163 1.65 6.56 3.23
N ASP A 164 1.62 6.15 1.95
CA ASP A 164 2.76 6.33 1.04
C ASP A 164 2.97 7.81 0.72
N CYS A 165 1.86 8.53 0.50
CA CYS A 165 1.90 9.97 0.22
C CYS A 165 2.44 10.75 1.43
N GLN A 166 1.90 10.53 2.62
CA GLN A 166 2.34 11.19 3.84
C GLN A 166 3.81 10.93 4.15
N TYR A 167 4.26 9.68 3.96
CA TYR A 167 5.68 9.33 4.15
C TYR A 167 6.60 10.08 3.18
N ALA A 168 6.20 10.22 1.92
CA ALA A 168 6.95 10.93 0.90
C ALA A 168 6.92 12.47 1.14
N GLU A 169 5.76 13.02 1.50
CA GLU A 169 5.57 14.46 1.73
C GLU A 169 6.40 14.95 2.92
N GLN A 170 6.41 14.23 4.05
CA GLN A 170 7.24 14.53 5.22
C GLN A 170 8.74 14.61 4.89
N ARG A 171 9.18 14.03 3.78
CA ARG A 171 10.57 14.03 3.29
C ARG A 171 10.81 14.97 2.12
N GLY A 172 9.80 15.73 1.72
CA GLY A 172 9.86 16.63 0.55
C GLY A 172 10.00 15.91 -0.79
N LEU A 173 9.62 14.63 -0.84
CA LEU A 173 9.75 13.79 -2.04
C LEU A 173 8.48 13.74 -2.89
N ALA A 174 7.38 14.30 -2.40
CA ALA A 174 6.11 14.41 -3.10
C ALA A 174 5.26 15.50 -2.46
N LYS A 175 4.12 15.83 -3.10
CA LYS A 175 3.02 16.57 -2.51
C LYS A 175 1.77 15.71 -2.52
N CYS A 176 0.91 15.90 -1.53
CA CYS A 176 -0.29 15.12 -1.34
C CYS A 176 -1.54 15.97 -1.57
N VAL A 177 -2.47 15.43 -2.34
CA VAL A 177 -3.78 16.03 -2.56
C VAL A 177 -4.85 15.03 -2.09
N ALA A 178 -5.57 15.42 -1.05
CA ALA A 178 -6.59 14.58 -0.43
C ALA A 178 -7.75 14.32 -1.41
N ILE A 179 -8.20 13.08 -1.44
CA ILE A 179 -9.40 12.68 -2.18
C ILE A 179 -10.59 12.82 -1.22
N PRO A 180 -11.65 13.58 -1.59
CA PRO A 180 -12.81 13.75 -0.73
C PRO A 180 -13.47 12.40 -0.35
N ASP A 181 -13.90 12.26 0.91
CA ASP A 181 -14.50 11.02 1.45
C ASP A 181 -15.67 10.51 0.60
N ALA A 182 -16.45 11.41 -0.01
CA ALA A 182 -17.59 11.06 -0.86
C ALA A 182 -17.20 10.21 -2.09
N VAL A 183 -15.95 10.30 -2.55
CA VAL A 183 -15.44 9.56 -3.71
C VAL A 183 -14.28 8.64 -3.36
N ASN A 184 -13.68 8.80 -2.18
CA ASN A 184 -12.57 7.97 -1.74
C ASN A 184 -12.99 6.50 -1.52
N ALA A 185 -12.01 5.65 -1.30
CA ALA A 185 -12.20 4.24 -0.98
C ALA A 185 -11.22 3.82 0.13
N THR A 186 -11.65 2.85 0.93
CA THR A 186 -10.86 2.29 2.03
C THR A 186 -10.44 0.87 1.68
N THR A 187 -9.23 0.49 2.08
CA THR A 187 -8.76 -0.90 2.06
C THR A 187 -8.27 -1.32 3.43
N GLY A 188 -8.48 -2.61 3.78
CA GLY A 188 -7.95 -3.21 5.01
C GLY A 188 -6.56 -3.81 4.78
N TYR A 189 -5.75 -3.77 5.84
CA TYR A 189 -4.47 -4.46 5.91
C TYR A 189 -4.57 -5.66 6.84
N TYR A 190 -4.11 -6.79 6.35
CA TYR A 190 -4.28 -8.09 7.01
C TYR A 190 -2.94 -8.76 7.20
N VAL A 191 -2.76 -9.42 8.35
CA VAL A 191 -1.62 -10.29 8.63
C VAL A 191 -2.09 -11.72 8.82
N ALA A 192 -1.33 -12.68 8.29
CA ALA A 192 -1.57 -14.11 8.46
C ALA A 192 -0.30 -14.84 8.86
N ALA A 193 -0.43 -15.76 9.84
CA ALA A 193 0.55 -16.80 10.07
C ALA A 193 0.38 -17.91 9.03
N LEU A 194 1.47 -18.34 8.41
CA LEU A 194 1.47 -19.41 7.39
C LEU A 194 2.12 -20.70 7.90
N THR A 195 2.97 -20.61 8.92
CA THR A 195 3.67 -21.75 9.53
C THR A 195 3.37 -21.85 11.04
N PRO A 196 3.27 -23.08 11.61
CA PRO A 196 2.93 -23.30 13.00
C PRO A 196 4.17 -23.15 13.92
N SER A 197 4.76 -21.95 13.94
CA SER A 197 5.94 -21.63 14.74
C SER A 197 5.61 -20.64 15.85
N PRO A 198 6.07 -20.86 17.10
CA PRO A 198 5.94 -19.87 18.18
C PRO A 198 6.55 -18.51 17.83
N ILE A 199 7.65 -18.48 17.09
CA ILE A 199 8.29 -17.23 16.62
C ILE A 199 7.38 -16.49 15.65
N VAL A 200 6.75 -17.20 14.73
CA VAL A 200 5.79 -16.62 13.78
C VAL A 200 4.59 -16.02 14.54
N GLN A 201 4.09 -16.71 15.55
CA GLN A 201 3.00 -16.20 16.38
C GLN A 201 3.41 -14.95 17.18
N GLN A 202 4.65 -14.89 17.70
CA GLN A 202 5.18 -13.69 18.35
C GLN A 202 5.20 -12.50 17.38
N TYR A 203 5.64 -12.71 16.13
CA TYR A 203 5.66 -11.65 15.12
C TYR A 203 4.24 -11.18 14.73
N VAL A 204 3.30 -12.09 14.56
CA VAL A 204 1.89 -11.76 14.30
C VAL A 204 1.27 -11.00 15.47
N ASN A 205 1.57 -11.42 16.71
CA ASN A 205 1.11 -10.73 17.92
C ASN A 205 1.70 -9.31 18.02
N TYR A 206 2.98 -9.11 17.66
CA TYR A 206 3.61 -7.80 17.60
C TYR A 206 2.88 -6.87 16.62
N ILE A 207 2.59 -7.33 15.39
CA ILE A 207 1.83 -6.56 14.40
C ILE A 207 0.42 -6.23 14.90
N ASN A 208 -0.22 -7.12 15.67
CA ASN A 208 -1.53 -6.89 16.25
C ASN A 208 -1.49 -6.06 17.55
N GLY A 209 -0.31 -5.81 18.10
CA GLY A 209 -0.11 -5.04 19.33
C GLY A 209 -0.50 -3.57 19.21
N SER A 210 -0.84 -2.97 20.35
CA SER A 210 -1.24 -1.55 20.44
C SER A 210 -0.13 -0.61 19.95
N ASP A 211 1.12 -0.91 20.30
CA ASP A 211 2.26 -0.04 20.02
C ASP A 211 2.60 0.02 18.53
N PHE A 212 2.56 -1.15 17.86
CA PHE A 212 2.69 -1.21 16.41
C PHE A 212 1.54 -0.45 15.72
N LYS A 213 0.28 -0.69 16.12
CA LYS A 213 -0.89 0.00 15.57
C LYS A 213 -0.84 1.52 15.78
N ASN A 214 -0.40 1.96 16.97
CA ASN A 214 -0.21 3.37 17.25
C ASN A 214 0.90 3.97 16.38
N THR A 215 2.02 3.27 16.20
CA THR A 215 3.10 3.69 15.29
C THR A 215 2.60 3.84 13.85
N LEU A 216 1.79 2.90 13.37
CA LEU A 216 1.17 2.99 12.04
C LEU A 216 0.34 4.26 11.89
N GLN A 217 -0.49 4.57 12.87
CA GLN A 217 -1.41 5.71 12.81
C GLN A 217 -0.65 7.05 12.92
N VAL A 218 0.21 7.18 13.93
CA VAL A 218 0.86 8.45 14.26
C VAL A 218 2.00 8.79 13.27
N LYS A 219 2.78 7.79 12.87
CA LYS A 219 3.98 8.02 12.07
C LYS A 219 3.77 7.83 10.58
N PHE A 220 2.88 6.94 10.20
CA PHE A 220 2.69 6.56 8.80
C PHE A 220 1.29 6.88 8.25
N GLY A 221 0.39 7.46 9.03
CA GLY A 221 -0.93 7.91 8.56
C GLY A 221 -1.93 6.78 8.25
N PHE A 222 -1.68 5.55 8.71
CA PHE A 222 -2.69 4.49 8.60
C PHE A 222 -3.91 4.78 9.49
N LEU A 223 -5.03 4.18 9.15
CA LEU A 223 -6.26 4.25 9.93
C LEU A 223 -6.40 3.02 10.83
N ALA A 224 -7.14 3.17 11.93
CA ALA A 224 -7.52 2.04 12.79
C ALA A 224 -8.30 0.97 12.00
N PRO A 225 -8.18 -0.33 12.35
CA PRO A 225 -8.89 -1.42 11.70
C PRO A 225 -10.41 -1.34 11.85
#